data_50e96e370cd3d5561acb30e1d73abf37
#
_entry.id   50e96e370cd3d5561acb30e1d73abf37
#
_cell.length_a   1.000
_cell.length_b   1.000
_cell.length_c   1.000
_cell.angle_alpha   90.00
_cell.angle_beta   90.00
_cell.angle_gamma   90.00
#
_symmetry.space_group_name_H-M   'P 1'
#
loop_
_entity.id
_entity.type
_entity.pdbx_description
1 polymer ?
#
loop_
_entity_poly.entity_id
_entity_poly.type
_entity_poly.pdbx_seq_one_letter_code
_entity_poly.pdbx_strand_id
1 'polypeptide(L)'
;LLSRRQRQMCIRDSIKIDTGMCRIGFQVTEESADIIAQIAKLPNIMIEGIFTHFARADELSKEPAFEQFDLFKRMIALVEARGVEIPIKHCSNSAGIVEIPECNMDMVRAGITLYGLWPSEEVDKSKISLKPVMSLHSRVAYVKELEPGRHISYGGTFTVEHHMRIATVPVGYGDGYSRGLSNKGWVLIKGKKAPICGRVCMDQFMVDVTDIPDVKIGDAVTLLGKDGDETITMEQLGELSGRFNYEFACLITPRVPRIYHKN
;
A
#
# COMPACT_ATOMS: atom_id res chain seq x y z
N LEU A 1 -7.69 32.88 7.34
CA LEU A 1 -7.97 32.55 8.76
C LEU A 1 -7.04 31.43 9.27
N LEU A 2 -6.76 30.40 8.51
CA LEU A 2 -5.81 29.34 8.87
C LEU A 2 -4.38 29.88 9.04
N SER A 3 -3.93 30.80 8.18
CA SER A 3 -2.60 31.39 8.23
C SER A 3 -2.37 32.29 9.47
N ARG A 4 -3.40 32.89 10.06
CA ARG A 4 -3.29 33.69 11.31
C ARG A 4 -3.23 32.81 12.55
N ARG A 5 -3.94 31.68 12.61
CA ARG A 5 -3.84 30.71 13.69
C ARG A 5 -2.50 29.98 13.68
N GLN A 6 -1.97 29.63 12.53
CA GLN A 6 -0.64 29.02 12.42
C GLN A 6 0.50 29.94 12.89
N ARG A 7 0.38 31.26 12.72
CA ARG A 7 1.39 32.24 13.18
C ARG A 7 1.43 32.48 14.69
N GLN A 8 0.45 32.00 15.44
CA GLN A 8 0.36 32.14 16.91
C GLN A 8 0.60 30.84 17.68
N MET A 9 0.71 29.70 16.97
CA MET A 9 1.01 28.39 17.59
C MET A 9 2.51 28.10 17.46
N CYS A 10 3.12 27.63 18.53
CA CYS A 10 4.43 27.02 18.46
C CYS A 10 4.35 25.81 17.52
N ILE A 11 5.06 25.86 16.40
CA ILE A 11 5.11 24.77 15.43
C ILE A 11 6.13 23.75 15.96
N ARG A 12 5.69 22.53 16.13
CA ARG A 12 6.55 21.40 16.46
C ARG A 12 6.95 20.68 15.20
N ASP A 13 8.24 20.69 14.91
CA ASP A 13 8.79 20.16 13.66
C ASP A 13 9.71 18.98 13.88
N SER A 14 9.81 18.13 12.88
CA SER A 14 10.82 17.09 12.81
C SER A 14 11.77 17.36 11.64
N ILE A 15 13.06 17.41 11.93
CA ILE A 15 14.12 17.60 10.92
C ILE A 15 14.33 16.30 10.15
N LYS A 16 14.20 16.35 8.83
CA LYS A 16 14.48 15.21 7.97
C LYS A 16 15.94 15.18 7.54
N ILE A 17 16.59 14.06 7.77
CA ILE A 17 17.94 13.77 7.30
C ILE A 17 17.89 12.78 6.15
N ASP A 18 18.61 13.08 5.06
CA ASP A 18 18.79 12.16 3.96
C ASP A 18 20.06 11.35 4.18
N THR A 19 19.89 10.09 4.47
CA THR A 19 20.98 9.13 4.70
C THR A 19 21.08 8.08 3.59
N GLY A 20 20.36 8.28 2.46
CA GLY A 20 20.41 7.36 1.33
C GLY A 20 19.08 7.08 0.65
N MET A 21 17.96 7.68 1.11
CA MET A 21 16.69 7.64 0.36
C MET A 21 16.71 8.57 -0.85
N CYS A 22 17.54 9.62 -0.82
CA CYS A 22 17.74 10.61 -1.89
C CYS A 22 16.44 11.26 -2.39
N ARG A 23 15.47 11.44 -1.49
CA ARG A 23 14.16 12.02 -1.81
C ARG A 23 14.00 13.44 -1.29
N ILE A 24 14.31 13.67 -0.01
CA ILE A 24 14.26 14.96 0.67
C ILE A 24 15.02 14.87 2.00
N GLY A 25 15.60 15.96 2.45
CA GLY A 25 16.24 16.08 3.76
C GLY A 25 17.63 16.72 3.67
N PHE A 26 18.16 17.09 4.84
CA PHE A 26 19.51 17.58 4.99
C PHE A 26 20.52 16.47 4.77
N GLN A 27 21.60 16.77 4.08
CA GLN A 27 22.75 15.84 3.94
C GLN A 27 23.52 15.75 5.25
N VAL A 28 24.24 14.65 5.47
CA VAL A 28 25.02 14.41 6.69
C VAL A 28 26.35 15.18 6.62
N THR A 29 26.30 16.49 6.84
CA THR A 29 27.44 17.41 6.78
C THR A 29 27.43 18.39 7.95
N GLU A 30 28.59 18.97 8.26
CA GLU A 30 28.75 20.04 9.25
C GLU A 30 27.89 21.25 8.91
N GLU A 31 27.87 21.65 7.64
CA GLU A 31 27.06 22.79 7.16
C GLU A 31 25.57 22.57 7.43
N SER A 32 25.05 21.37 7.15
CA SER A 32 23.66 21.00 7.46
C SER A 32 23.34 21.10 8.95
N ALA A 33 24.28 20.68 9.80
CA ALA A 33 24.12 20.78 11.24
C ALA A 33 24.13 22.26 11.72
N ASP A 34 24.96 23.12 11.09
CA ASP A 34 24.97 24.56 11.37
C ASP A 34 23.62 25.22 11.00
N ILE A 35 23.05 24.84 9.86
CA ILE A 35 21.73 25.32 9.43
C ILE A 35 20.65 24.87 10.40
N ILE A 36 20.67 23.61 10.84
CA ILE A 36 19.71 23.08 11.83
C ILE A 36 19.81 23.84 13.15
N ALA A 37 21.03 24.15 13.59
CA ALA A 37 21.24 24.93 14.80
C ALA A 37 20.72 26.38 14.65
N GLN A 38 20.75 26.97 13.45
CA GLN A 38 20.11 28.26 13.18
C GLN A 38 18.60 28.16 13.18
N ILE A 39 18.01 27.11 12.59
CA ILE A 39 16.57 26.86 12.62
C ILE A 39 16.07 26.74 14.07
N ALA A 40 16.81 26.05 14.95
CA ALA A 40 16.45 25.90 16.35
C ALA A 40 16.34 27.23 17.12
N LYS A 41 16.96 28.30 16.60
CA LYS A 41 16.91 29.66 17.21
C LYS A 41 15.77 30.51 16.66
N LEU A 42 15.04 30.04 15.65
CA LEU A 42 13.94 30.81 15.08
C LEU A 42 12.76 30.91 16.05
N PRO A 43 12.10 32.09 16.12
CA PRO A 43 10.95 32.25 16.98
C PRO A 43 9.77 31.37 16.55
N ASN A 44 9.04 30.84 17.53
CA ASN A 44 7.84 30.02 17.32
C ASN A 44 8.07 28.68 16.59
N ILE A 45 9.32 28.20 16.52
CA ILE A 45 9.66 26.87 16.04
C ILE A 45 10.26 26.07 17.21
N MET A 46 9.78 24.84 17.37
CA MET A 46 10.36 23.85 18.28
C MET A 46 10.74 22.62 17.48
N ILE A 47 12.02 22.30 17.46
CA ILE A 47 12.49 21.03 16.88
C ILE A 47 12.19 19.93 17.88
N GLU A 48 11.07 19.21 17.69
CA GLU A 48 10.65 18.10 18.55
C GLU A 48 11.31 16.79 18.13
N GLY A 49 11.61 16.63 16.84
CA GLY A 49 12.14 15.37 16.32
C GLY A 49 13.21 15.53 15.24
N ILE A 50 13.94 14.43 15.04
CA ILE A 50 14.84 14.24 13.90
C ILE A 50 14.64 12.84 13.35
N PHE A 51 14.63 12.70 12.02
CA PHE A 51 14.37 11.40 11.43
C PHE A 51 15.05 11.20 10.08
N THR A 52 15.27 9.93 9.78
CA THR A 52 15.59 9.48 8.42
C THR A 52 14.53 8.49 7.91
N HIS A 53 14.70 7.95 6.72
CA HIS A 53 13.82 6.93 6.15
C HIS A 53 14.66 5.88 5.44
N PHE A 54 14.52 4.63 5.87
CA PHE A 54 15.21 3.52 5.26
C PHE A 54 14.68 3.29 3.83
N ALA A 55 15.62 3.17 2.91
CA ALA A 55 15.33 2.90 1.50
C ALA A 55 15.18 1.40 1.22
N ARG A 56 15.93 0.56 1.97
CA ARG A 56 16.17 -0.85 1.68
C ARG A 56 16.04 -1.77 2.91
N ALA A 57 15.26 -1.39 3.92
CA ALA A 57 15.10 -2.20 5.13
C ALA A 57 14.30 -3.49 4.90
N ASP A 58 13.55 -3.57 3.81
CA ASP A 58 12.74 -4.73 3.41
C ASP A 58 13.49 -5.76 2.54
N GLU A 59 14.72 -5.47 2.11
CA GLU A 59 15.56 -6.40 1.36
C GLU A 59 16.21 -7.45 2.28
N LEU A 60 16.67 -8.57 1.72
CA LEU A 60 17.36 -9.63 2.47
C LEU A 60 18.63 -9.12 3.18
N SER A 61 19.47 -8.35 2.48
CA SER A 61 20.64 -7.71 3.10
C SER A 61 20.22 -6.47 3.90
N LYS A 62 20.54 -6.45 5.19
CA LYS A 62 20.28 -5.32 6.08
C LYS A 62 21.44 -4.32 6.14
N GLU A 63 22.57 -4.63 5.51
CA GLU A 63 23.78 -3.78 5.49
C GLU A 63 23.48 -2.34 5.03
N PRO A 64 22.74 -2.09 3.91
CA PRO A 64 22.42 -0.72 3.49
C PRO A 64 21.56 0.04 4.51
N ALA A 65 20.70 -0.66 5.25
CA ALA A 65 19.90 -0.03 6.30
C ALA A 65 20.74 0.35 7.52
N PHE A 66 21.71 -0.48 7.89
CA PHE A 66 22.67 -0.15 8.95
C PHE A 66 23.60 0.99 8.56
N GLU A 67 24.07 1.06 7.33
CA GLU A 67 24.84 2.22 6.82
C GLU A 67 24.02 3.52 6.93
N GLN A 68 22.74 3.50 6.55
CA GLN A 68 21.83 4.63 6.74
C GLN A 68 21.66 4.99 8.22
N PHE A 69 21.60 4.00 9.10
CA PHE A 69 21.45 4.22 10.53
C PHE A 69 22.72 4.85 11.13
N ASP A 70 23.91 4.41 10.71
CA ASP A 70 25.17 4.98 11.18
C ASP A 70 25.34 6.43 10.71
N LEU A 71 24.98 6.75 9.46
CA LEU A 71 24.92 8.13 8.97
C LEU A 71 23.94 8.96 9.79
N PHE A 72 22.79 8.40 10.15
CA PHE A 72 21.81 9.09 10.97
C PHE A 72 22.34 9.39 12.38
N LYS A 73 22.96 8.44 13.06
CA LYS A 73 23.62 8.64 14.36
C LYS A 73 24.70 9.71 14.29
N ARG A 74 25.51 9.71 13.21
CA ARG A 74 26.51 10.75 12.97
C ARG A 74 25.88 12.13 12.89
N MET A 75 24.79 12.29 12.16
CA MET A 75 24.11 13.58 12.05
C MET A 75 23.50 14.04 13.37
N ILE A 76 22.94 13.13 14.16
CA ILE A 76 22.47 13.44 15.52
C ILE A 76 23.61 14.01 16.36
N ALA A 77 24.76 13.35 16.37
CA ALA A 77 25.93 13.81 17.13
C ALA A 77 26.42 15.19 16.67
N LEU A 78 26.41 15.49 15.36
CA LEU A 78 26.77 16.81 14.82
C LEU A 78 25.82 17.91 15.28
N VAL A 79 24.54 17.62 15.35
CA VAL A 79 23.49 18.57 15.78
C VAL A 79 23.56 18.80 17.30
N GLU A 80 23.72 17.72 18.09
CA GLU A 80 23.85 17.78 19.55
C GLU A 80 25.13 18.53 19.98
N ALA A 81 26.24 18.38 19.24
CA ALA A 81 27.47 19.13 19.47
C ALA A 81 27.31 20.65 19.30
N ARG A 82 26.25 21.10 18.65
CA ARG A 82 25.86 22.51 18.49
C ARG A 82 24.87 23.00 19.55
N GLY A 83 24.62 22.17 20.58
CA GLY A 83 23.72 22.50 21.67
C GLY A 83 22.25 22.41 21.33
N VAL A 84 21.88 21.67 20.27
CA VAL A 84 20.47 21.44 19.93
C VAL A 84 20.07 20.07 20.48
N GLU A 85 19.25 20.08 21.53
CA GLU A 85 18.61 18.86 22.05
C GLU A 85 17.37 18.49 21.22
N ILE A 86 17.33 17.24 20.76
CA ILE A 86 16.17 16.72 20.02
C ILE A 86 15.61 15.51 20.74
N PRO A 87 14.41 15.62 21.34
CA PRO A 87 13.87 14.59 22.21
C PRO A 87 13.42 13.32 21.47
N ILE A 88 12.98 13.43 20.20
CA ILE A 88 12.42 12.30 19.45
C ILE A 88 13.29 11.98 18.24
N LYS A 89 13.96 10.85 18.28
CA LYS A 89 14.78 10.34 17.16
C LYS A 89 14.09 9.10 16.57
N HIS A 90 13.92 9.07 15.25
CA HIS A 90 13.23 7.94 14.63
C HIS A 90 13.67 7.67 13.19
N CYS A 91 13.75 6.39 12.81
CA CYS A 91 14.15 5.98 11.46
C CYS A 91 13.29 4.85 10.90
N SER A 92 12.79 3.94 11.72
CA SER A 92 12.10 2.74 11.25
C SER A 92 10.77 3.04 10.56
N ASN A 93 10.65 2.55 9.32
CA ASN A 93 9.39 2.33 8.60
C ASN A 93 8.84 0.92 8.94
N SER A 94 7.80 0.46 8.26
CA SER A 94 7.22 -0.87 8.53
C SER A 94 8.23 -2.01 8.46
N ALA A 95 9.12 -1.99 7.48
CA ALA A 95 10.17 -2.99 7.35
C ALA A 95 11.20 -2.90 8.49
N GLY A 96 11.66 -1.69 8.81
CA GLY A 96 12.58 -1.47 9.93
C GLY A 96 12.02 -1.94 11.27
N ILE A 97 10.72 -1.74 11.53
CA ILE A 97 10.05 -2.22 12.74
C ILE A 97 10.15 -3.74 12.88
N VAL A 98 9.92 -4.47 11.77
CA VAL A 98 9.88 -5.94 11.77
C VAL A 98 11.27 -6.54 11.72
N GLU A 99 12.15 -5.99 10.87
CA GLU A 99 13.41 -6.61 10.50
C GLU A 99 14.59 -6.21 11.37
N ILE A 100 14.64 -4.96 11.83
CA ILE A 100 15.79 -4.36 12.55
C ILE A 100 15.33 -3.56 13.77
N PRO A 101 14.74 -4.24 14.78
CA PRO A 101 14.18 -3.57 15.95
C PRO A 101 15.19 -2.71 16.72
N GLU A 102 16.49 -2.99 16.64
CA GLU A 102 17.57 -2.18 17.22
C GLU A 102 17.64 -0.76 16.64
N CYS A 103 17.02 -0.51 15.49
CA CYS A 103 16.92 0.81 14.85
C CYS A 103 15.64 1.58 15.24
N ASN A 104 14.79 1.06 16.10
CA ASN A 104 13.49 1.68 16.40
C ASN A 104 13.58 3.03 17.12
N MET A 105 14.61 3.24 17.95
CA MET A 105 14.84 4.46 18.71
C MET A 105 13.60 4.90 19.54
N ASP A 106 13.31 6.22 19.59
CA ASP A 106 12.23 6.76 20.45
C ASP A 106 10.83 6.60 19.84
N MET A 107 10.72 6.49 18.51
CA MET A 107 9.45 6.38 17.80
C MET A 107 9.61 5.58 16.52
N VAL A 108 8.53 4.90 16.10
CA VAL A 108 8.45 4.18 14.83
C VAL A 108 7.32 4.73 13.97
N ARG A 109 7.43 4.51 12.65
CA ARG A 109 6.41 4.92 11.68
C ARG A 109 5.83 3.69 10.98
N ALA A 110 4.91 3.02 11.67
CA ALA A 110 4.15 1.93 11.08
C ALA A 110 3.28 2.48 9.93
N GLY A 111 3.47 1.93 8.75
CA GLY A 111 2.73 2.26 7.54
C GLY A 111 1.91 1.07 7.07
N ILE A 112 2.44 0.34 6.08
CA ILE A 112 1.70 -0.77 5.44
C ILE A 112 1.34 -1.91 6.40
N THR A 113 2.12 -2.13 7.45
CA THR A 113 1.82 -3.13 8.48
C THR A 113 0.53 -2.84 9.25
N LEU A 114 0.10 -1.56 9.36
CA LEU A 114 -1.21 -1.20 9.92
C LEU A 114 -2.39 -1.66 9.06
N TYR A 115 -2.14 -1.84 7.76
CA TYR A 115 -3.14 -2.42 6.83
C TYR A 115 -3.13 -3.95 6.83
N GLY A 116 -2.25 -4.55 7.63
CA GLY A 116 -2.06 -6.00 7.68
C GLY A 116 -1.36 -6.55 6.44
N LEU A 117 -0.55 -5.74 5.76
CA LEU A 117 0.17 -6.07 4.54
C LEU A 117 1.68 -6.07 4.79
N TRP A 118 2.39 -6.90 4.04
CA TRP A 118 3.83 -7.02 4.13
C TRP A 118 4.54 -5.94 3.30
N PRO A 119 5.68 -5.38 3.80
CA PRO A 119 6.47 -4.40 3.05
C PRO A 119 7.02 -4.93 1.72
N SER A 120 7.48 -6.18 1.70
CA SER A 120 7.93 -6.91 0.50
C SER A 120 7.85 -8.42 0.75
N GLU A 121 8.16 -9.21 -0.28
CA GLU A 121 8.25 -10.67 -0.15
C GLU A 121 9.51 -11.14 0.57
N GLU A 122 10.54 -10.29 0.67
CA GLU A 122 11.83 -10.60 1.30
C GLU A 122 11.83 -10.44 2.83
N VAL A 123 10.77 -9.82 3.40
CA VAL A 123 10.63 -9.65 4.85
C VAL A 123 10.32 -10.99 5.52
N ASP A 124 10.97 -11.27 6.63
CA ASP A 124 10.74 -12.47 7.43
C ASP A 124 9.34 -12.47 8.07
N LYS A 125 8.45 -13.21 7.42
CA LYS A 125 7.04 -13.31 7.82
C LYS A 125 6.82 -14.10 9.11
N SER A 126 7.85 -14.73 9.67
CA SER A 126 7.76 -15.46 10.94
C SER A 126 7.82 -14.55 12.16
N LYS A 127 8.35 -13.34 12.03
CA LYS A 127 8.58 -12.40 13.14
C LYS A 127 7.31 -11.80 13.73
N ILE A 128 6.29 -11.57 12.91
CA ILE A 128 5.00 -11.03 13.35
C ILE A 128 3.84 -11.68 12.58
N SER A 129 2.65 -11.61 13.14
CA SER A 129 1.43 -12.03 12.44
C SER A 129 0.63 -10.81 12.00
N LEU A 130 0.45 -10.64 10.70
CA LEU A 130 -0.36 -9.58 10.11
C LEU A 130 -1.73 -10.11 9.68
N LYS A 131 -2.76 -9.32 9.93
CA LYS A 131 -4.13 -9.59 9.48
C LYS A 131 -4.57 -8.48 8.53
N PRO A 132 -4.80 -8.77 7.23
CA PRO A 132 -5.33 -7.79 6.29
C PRO A 132 -6.63 -7.16 6.82
N VAL A 133 -6.67 -5.83 6.84
CA VAL A 133 -7.81 -5.07 7.38
C VAL A 133 -8.84 -4.69 6.33
N MET A 134 -8.56 -4.94 5.04
CA MET A 134 -9.40 -4.56 3.93
C MET A 134 -9.86 -5.77 3.14
N SER A 135 -11.14 -5.80 2.80
CA SER A 135 -11.71 -6.66 1.77
C SER A 135 -12.53 -5.81 0.78
N LEU A 136 -12.64 -6.28 -0.46
CA LEU A 136 -13.43 -5.62 -1.50
C LEU A 136 -14.46 -6.59 -2.05
N HIS A 137 -15.72 -6.18 -2.01
CA HIS A 137 -16.85 -7.00 -2.40
C HIS A 137 -17.73 -6.29 -3.40
N SER A 138 -18.42 -7.08 -4.22
CA SER A 138 -19.44 -6.65 -5.15
C SER A 138 -20.55 -7.70 -5.26
N ARG A 139 -21.38 -7.59 -6.27
CA ARG A 139 -22.42 -8.57 -6.59
C ARG A 139 -22.49 -8.81 -8.09
N VAL A 140 -22.94 -9.99 -8.48
CA VAL A 140 -23.23 -10.30 -9.89
C VAL A 140 -24.37 -9.39 -10.36
N ALA A 141 -24.13 -8.60 -11.39
CA ALA A 141 -25.14 -7.71 -11.99
C ALA A 141 -25.92 -8.38 -13.13
N TYR A 142 -25.29 -9.28 -13.87
CA TYR A 142 -25.89 -9.97 -15.00
C TYR A 142 -25.25 -11.33 -15.26
N VAL A 143 -25.98 -12.29 -15.80
CA VAL A 143 -25.49 -13.60 -16.22
C VAL A 143 -26.03 -13.90 -17.62
N LYS A 144 -25.21 -14.46 -18.48
CA LYS A 144 -25.57 -14.87 -19.86
C LYS A 144 -24.78 -16.09 -20.31
N GLU A 145 -25.35 -16.81 -21.25
CA GLU A 145 -24.68 -17.87 -22.01
C GLU A 145 -24.09 -17.27 -23.30
N LEU A 146 -22.90 -17.73 -23.67
CA LEU A 146 -22.23 -17.32 -24.92
C LEU A 146 -21.77 -18.53 -25.70
N GLU A 147 -22.07 -18.55 -27.00
CA GLU A 147 -21.63 -19.57 -27.94
C GLU A 147 -20.18 -19.31 -28.40
N PRO A 148 -19.46 -20.35 -28.85
CA PRO A 148 -18.12 -20.22 -29.43
C PRO A 148 -18.03 -19.15 -30.51
N GLY A 149 -16.88 -18.50 -30.63
CA GLY A 149 -16.59 -17.46 -31.60
C GLY A 149 -17.00 -16.05 -31.18
N ARG A 150 -17.69 -15.89 -30.04
CA ARG A 150 -18.01 -14.55 -29.48
C ARG A 150 -16.77 -13.91 -28.86
N HIS A 151 -16.68 -12.60 -28.95
CA HIS A 151 -15.60 -11.82 -28.35
C HIS A 151 -16.10 -11.03 -27.14
N ILE A 152 -15.31 -10.98 -26.06
CA ILE A 152 -15.69 -10.33 -24.81
C ILE A 152 -14.89 -9.05 -24.62
N SER A 153 -15.60 -7.97 -24.24
CA SER A 153 -15.08 -6.66 -23.85
C SER A 153 -14.39 -5.87 -24.98
N TYR A 154 -13.85 -4.70 -24.62
CA TYR A 154 -13.18 -3.80 -25.56
C TYR A 154 -12.00 -4.47 -26.28
N GLY A 155 -11.99 -4.33 -27.60
CA GLY A 155 -10.97 -4.89 -28.48
C GLY A 155 -11.05 -6.41 -28.64
N GLY A 156 -12.11 -7.06 -28.11
CA GLY A 156 -12.35 -8.49 -28.31
C GLY A 156 -11.16 -9.37 -27.85
N THR A 157 -10.49 -8.97 -26.77
CA THR A 157 -9.23 -9.61 -26.33
C THR A 157 -9.40 -10.99 -25.70
N PHE A 158 -10.63 -11.43 -25.54
CA PHE A 158 -10.99 -12.78 -25.10
C PHE A 158 -11.99 -13.37 -26.10
N THR A 159 -11.66 -14.53 -26.65
CA THR A 159 -12.55 -15.28 -27.55
C THR A 159 -13.14 -16.46 -26.81
N VAL A 160 -14.45 -16.62 -26.91
CA VAL A 160 -15.18 -17.76 -26.38
C VAL A 160 -14.89 -18.98 -27.25
N GLU A 161 -14.24 -20.01 -26.69
CA GLU A 161 -13.80 -21.21 -27.44
C GLU A 161 -14.80 -22.35 -27.39
N HIS A 162 -15.60 -22.38 -26.32
CA HIS A 162 -16.67 -23.37 -26.11
C HIS A 162 -17.89 -22.65 -25.52
N HIS A 163 -19.00 -23.34 -25.34
CA HIS A 163 -20.17 -22.75 -24.67
C HIS A 163 -19.77 -22.32 -23.25
N MET A 164 -19.93 -21.03 -22.93
CA MET A 164 -19.52 -20.44 -21.67
C MET A 164 -20.66 -19.68 -21.00
N ARG A 165 -20.70 -19.74 -19.69
CA ARG A 165 -21.57 -18.93 -18.85
C ARG A 165 -20.78 -17.78 -18.24
N ILE A 166 -21.15 -16.56 -18.56
CA ILE A 166 -20.43 -15.34 -18.22
C ILE A 166 -21.25 -14.48 -17.26
N ALA A 167 -20.64 -14.09 -16.13
CA ALA A 167 -21.19 -13.12 -15.22
C ALA A 167 -20.55 -11.74 -15.41
N THR A 168 -21.34 -10.67 -15.22
CA THR A 168 -20.89 -9.28 -15.21
C THR A 168 -20.83 -8.77 -13.78
N VAL A 169 -19.68 -8.19 -13.39
CA VAL A 169 -19.43 -7.60 -12.09
C VAL A 169 -19.34 -6.07 -12.25
N PRO A 170 -20.17 -5.28 -11.53
CA PRO A 170 -20.26 -3.82 -11.66
C PRO A 170 -19.14 -3.12 -10.86
N VAL A 171 -17.90 -3.38 -11.21
CA VAL A 171 -16.68 -2.75 -10.68
C VAL A 171 -15.72 -2.56 -11.83
N GLY A 172 -14.96 -1.46 -11.84
CA GLY A 172 -13.97 -1.22 -12.86
C GLY A 172 -12.86 -0.28 -12.42
N TYR A 173 -12.07 0.21 -13.41
CA TYR A 173 -10.96 1.09 -13.07
C TYR A 173 -11.39 2.46 -12.54
N GLY A 174 -12.65 2.88 -12.78
CA GLY A 174 -13.24 4.07 -12.16
C GLY A 174 -13.41 3.93 -10.65
N ASP A 175 -13.48 2.70 -10.14
CA ASP A 175 -13.54 2.36 -8.72
C ASP A 175 -12.14 2.13 -8.12
N GLY A 176 -11.11 2.10 -8.97
CA GLY A 176 -9.73 1.78 -8.58
C GLY A 176 -9.33 0.32 -8.82
N TYR A 177 -10.20 -0.51 -9.40
CA TYR A 177 -9.86 -1.89 -9.75
C TYR A 177 -9.03 -1.93 -11.03
N SER A 178 -7.80 -2.42 -10.94
CA SER A 178 -6.80 -2.24 -11.99
C SER A 178 -7.20 -2.84 -13.34
N ARG A 179 -7.05 -2.05 -14.42
CA ARG A 179 -7.18 -2.53 -15.79
C ARG A 179 -6.10 -3.57 -16.17
N GLY A 180 -4.97 -3.59 -15.45
CA GLY A 180 -3.92 -4.59 -15.61
C GLY A 180 -4.34 -6.02 -15.28
N LEU A 181 -5.48 -6.21 -14.57
CA LEU A 181 -6.07 -7.52 -14.27
C LEU A 181 -6.82 -8.14 -15.45
N SER A 182 -6.98 -7.43 -16.58
CA SER A 182 -7.65 -7.92 -17.80
C SER A 182 -7.04 -9.23 -18.29
N ASN A 183 -7.85 -10.28 -18.46
CA ASN A 183 -7.45 -11.64 -18.86
C ASN A 183 -6.40 -12.33 -17.96
N LYS A 184 -6.13 -11.78 -16.77
CA LYS A 184 -5.12 -12.32 -15.85
C LYS A 184 -5.66 -12.58 -14.45
N GLY A 185 -6.54 -11.70 -13.99
CA GLY A 185 -7.10 -11.79 -12.66
C GLY A 185 -8.30 -12.73 -12.57
N TRP A 186 -8.77 -12.92 -11.34
CA TRP A 186 -10.00 -13.64 -11.03
C TRP A 186 -10.70 -12.98 -9.85
N VAL A 187 -11.94 -13.32 -9.65
CA VAL A 187 -12.71 -13.04 -8.44
C VAL A 187 -13.17 -14.33 -7.79
N LEU A 188 -13.70 -14.26 -6.57
CA LEU A 188 -14.30 -15.42 -5.92
C LEU A 188 -15.82 -15.26 -5.93
N ILE A 189 -16.50 -16.35 -6.30
CA ILE A 189 -17.96 -16.48 -6.24
C ILE A 189 -18.28 -17.86 -5.66
N LYS A 190 -19.02 -17.91 -4.57
CA LYS A 190 -19.36 -19.17 -3.87
C LYS A 190 -18.13 -20.02 -3.53
N GLY A 191 -17.04 -19.37 -3.08
CA GLY A 191 -15.79 -20.02 -2.71
C GLY A 191 -14.98 -20.56 -3.88
N LYS A 192 -15.28 -20.19 -5.14
CA LYS A 192 -14.58 -20.65 -6.34
C LYS A 192 -14.02 -19.49 -7.15
N LYS A 193 -12.91 -19.72 -7.83
CA LYS A 193 -12.26 -18.76 -8.72
C LYS A 193 -13.05 -18.60 -10.01
N ALA A 194 -13.43 -17.36 -10.36
CA ALA A 194 -14.05 -16.98 -11.61
C ALA A 194 -13.08 -16.06 -12.37
N PRO A 195 -12.40 -16.56 -13.44
CA PRO A 195 -11.41 -15.81 -14.21
C PRO A 195 -12.02 -14.59 -14.91
N ILE A 196 -11.25 -13.50 -15.01
CA ILE A 196 -11.65 -12.29 -15.74
C ILE A 196 -11.49 -12.53 -17.23
N CYS A 197 -12.58 -12.38 -17.99
CA CYS A 197 -12.65 -12.56 -19.43
C CYS A 197 -12.72 -11.20 -20.15
N GLY A 198 -11.68 -10.88 -20.91
CA GLY A 198 -11.56 -9.61 -21.62
C GLY A 198 -11.02 -8.49 -20.75
N ARG A 199 -11.17 -7.26 -21.24
CA ARG A 199 -10.65 -6.07 -20.56
C ARG A 199 -11.57 -5.62 -19.42
N VAL A 200 -10.97 -5.24 -18.28
CA VAL A 200 -11.65 -4.49 -17.23
C VAL A 200 -12.03 -3.12 -17.81
N CYS A 201 -13.30 -2.77 -17.74
CA CYS A 201 -13.86 -1.50 -18.22
C CYS A 201 -13.86 -0.45 -17.09
N MET A 202 -14.43 0.73 -17.37
CA MET A 202 -14.52 1.80 -16.36
C MET A 202 -15.34 1.39 -15.15
N ASP A 203 -16.48 0.75 -15.36
CA ASP A 203 -17.49 0.50 -14.32
C ASP A 203 -17.86 -0.98 -14.18
N GLN A 204 -17.31 -1.87 -15.00
CA GLN A 204 -17.65 -3.30 -14.97
C GLN A 204 -16.61 -4.16 -15.70
N PHE A 205 -16.63 -5.45 -15.39
CA PHE A 205 -15.89 -6.47 -16.12
C PHE A 205 -16.67 -7.79 -16.13
N MET A 206 -16.22 -8.73 -16.96
CA MET A 206 -16.84 -10.04 -17.12
C MET A 206 -15.94 -11.13 -16.56
N VAL A 207 -16.58 -12.16 -16.01
CA VAL A 207 -15.90 -13.35 -15.47
C VAL A 207 -16.56 -14.62 -15.96
N ASP A 208 -15.76 -15.65 -16.15
CA ASP A 208 -16.23 -16.98 -16.47
C ASP A 208 -16.78 -17.67 -15.21
N VAL A 209 -18.02 -18.10 -15.28
CA VAL A 209 -18.70 -18.86 -14.21
C VAL A 209 -19.23 -20.19 -14.70
N THR A 210 -18.71 -20.72 -15.80
CA THR A 210 -19.14 -21.98 -16.42
C THR A 210 -19.09 -23.13 -15.42
N ASP A 211 -18.00 -23.22 -14.65
CA ASP A 211 -17.77 -24.29 -13.66
C ASP A 211 -18.29 -23.95 -12.25
N ILE A 212 -19.01 -22.83 -12.11
CA ILE A 212 -19.61 -22.45 -10.84
C ILE A 212 -21.14 -22.59 -10.95
N PRO A 213 -21.71 -23.67 -10.38
CA PRO A 213 -23.14 -23.92 -10.53
C PRO A 213 -23.99 -22.85 -9.87
N ASP A 214 -25.16 -22.61 -10.46
CA ASP A 214 -26.23 -21.76 -9.91
C ASP A 214 -25.84 -20.32 -9.59
N VAL A 215 -24.84 -19.76 -10.29
CA VAL A 215 -24.52 -18.33 -10.18
C VAL A 215 -25.70 -17.52 -10.75
N LYS A 216 -26.17 -16.54 -9.98
CA LYS A 216 -27.32 -15.71 -10.35
C LYS A 216 -27.07 -14.24 -10.00
N ILE A 217 -27.88 -13.37 -10.57
CA ILE A 217 -27.88 -11.94 -10.26
C ILE A 217 -28.06 -11.77 -8.73
N GLY A 218 -27.23 -10.91 -8.14
CA GLY A 218 -27.22 -10.63 -6.71
C GLY A 218 -26.26 -11.49 -5.89
N ASP A 219 -25.72 -12.59 -6.44
CA ASP A 219 -24.70 -13.39 -5.73
C ASP A 219 -23.49 -12.54 -5.36
N ALA A 220 -22.91 -12.80 -4.19
CA ALA A 220 -21.74 -12.09 -3.70
C ALA A 220 -20.51 -12.40 -4.57
N VAL A 221 -19.70 -11.35 -4.80
CA VAL A 221 -18.41 -11.43 -5.51
C VAL A 221 -17.35 -10.86 -4.60
N THR A 222 -16.31 -11.63 -4.31
CA THR A 222 -15.14 -11.18 -3.56
C THR A 222 -14.00 -10.87 -4.53
N LEU A 223 -13.61 -9.58 -4.57
CA LEU A 223 -12.52 -9.10 -5.41
C LEU A 223 -11.19 -9.06 -4.64
N LEU A 224 -11.26 -8.88 -3.34
CA LEU A 224 -10.14 -8.90 -2.39
C LEU A 224 -10.66 -9.47 -1.06
N GLY A 225 -9.94 -10.41 -0.48
CA GLY A 225 -10.30 -11.04 0.78
C GLY A 225 -10.69 -12.51 0.63
N LYS A 226 -11.39 -13.05 1.62
CA LYS A 226 -11.70 -14.46 1.74
C LYS A 226 -13.14 -14.76 1.31
N ASP A 227 -13.33 -15.90 0.61
CA ASP A 227 -14.62 -16.51 0.31
C ASP A 227 -14.49 -18.04 0.40
N GLY A 228 -15.15 -18.67 1.36
CA GLY A 228 -14.94 -20.08 1.69
C GLY A 228 -13.50 -20.35 2.13
N ASP A 229 -12.83 -21.28 1.47
CA ASP A 229 -11.43 -21.61 1.71
C ASP A 229 -10.45 -20.87 0.81
N GLU A 230 -10.95 -20.16 -0.20
CA GLU A 230 -10.16 -19.38 -1.13
C GLU A 230 -9.93 -17.95 -0.62
N THR A 231 -8.79 -17.36 -1.01
CA THR A 231 -8.43 -15.98 -0.66
C THR A 231 -7.78 -15.30 -1.84
N ILE A 232 -8.14 -14.04 -2.06
CA ILE A 232 -7.42 -13.13 -2.96
C ILE A 232 -6.71 -12.10 -2.09
N THR A 233 -5.39 -12.02 -2.20
CA THR A 233 -4.59 -11.06 -1.44
C THR A 233 -4.29 -9.80 -2.25
N MET A 234 -3.90 -8.73 -1.54
CA MET A 234 -3.49 -7.47 -2.17
C MET A 234 -2.20 -7.64 -2.98
N GLU A 235 -1.29 -8.47 -2.49
CA GLU A 235 -0.04 -8.81 -3.15
C GLU A 235 -0.30 -9.48 -4.50
N GLN A 236 -1.18 -10.49 -4.53
CA GLN A 236 -1.58 -11.18 -5.77
C GLN A 236 -2.19 -10.21 -6.80
N LEU A 237 -3.09 -9.32 -6.36
CA LEU A 237 -3.68 -8.32 -7.26
C LEU A 237 -2.63 -7.32 -7.77
N GLY A 238 -1.70 -6.92 -6.91
CA GLY A 238 -0.58 -6.07 -7.27
C GLY A 238 0.29 -6.72 -8.34
N GLU A 239 0.78 -7.92 -8.09
CA GLU A 239 1.64 -8.67 -9.02
C GLU A 239 0.97 -8.89 -10.38
N LEU A 240 -0.26 -9.42 -10.40
CA LEU A 240 -1.02 -9.66 -11.63
C LEU A 240 -1.26 -8.41 -12.46
N SER A 241 -1.44 -7.27 -11.79
CA SER A 241 -1.71 -5.99 -12.44
C SER A 241 -0.46 -5.19 -12.80
N GLY A 242 0.74 -5.67 -12.41
CA GLY A 242 2.00 -4.96 -12.57
C GLY A 242 2.10 -3.73 -11.67
N ARG A 243 1.50 -3.78 -10.47
CA ARG A 243 1.47 -2.71 -9.48
C ARG A 243 1.99 -3.22 -8.14
N PHE A 244 2.44 -2.28 -7.31
CA PHE A 244 2.82 -2.60 -5.94
C PHE A 244 1.56 -2.66 -5.03
N ASN A 245 1.58 -3.52 -4.00
CA ASN A 245 0.43 -3.68 -3.11
C ASN A 245 0.00 -2.37 -2.42
N TYR A 246 0.95 -1.49 -2.03
CA TYR A 246 0.66 -0.16 -1.50
C TYR A 246 -0.11 0.72 -2.50
N GLU A 247 0.32 0.70 -3.78
CA GLU A 247 -0.35 1.43 -4.84
C GLU A 247 -1.78 0.93 -5.00
N PHE A 248 -1.97 -0.39 -5.04
CA PHE A 248 -3.30 -0.97 -5.21
C PHE A 248 -4.25 -0.55 -4.08
N ALA A 249 -3.77 -0.56 -2.82
CA ALA A 249 -4.56 -0.10 -1.68
C ALA A 249 -4.99 1.38 -1.80
N CYS A 250 -4.11 2.23 -2.36
CA CYS A 250 -4.38 3.66 -2.55
C CYS A 250 -5.33 3.96 -3.71
N LEU A 251 -5.46 3.04 -4.68
CA LEU A 251 -6.26 3.28 -5.89
C LEU A 251 -7.76 3.22 -5.66
N ILE A 252 -8.23 2.52 -4.63
CA ILE A 252 -9.68 2.38 -4.37
C ILE A 252 -10.29 3.77 -4.13
N THR A 253 -11.13 4.20 -5.06
CA THR A 253 -11.68 5.56 -5.11
C THR A 253 -12.79 5.79 -4.08
N PRO A 254 -13.18 7.06 -3.80
CA PRO A 254 -14.32 7.38 -2.96
C PRO A 254 -15.68 6.90 -3.50
N ARG A 255 -15.76 6.45 -4.75
CA ARG A 255 -16.97 5.82 -5.32
C ARG A 255 -17.35 4.55 -4.58
N VAL A 256 -16.37 3.83 -4.03
CA VAL A 256 -16.58 2.59 -3.27
C VAL A 256 -16.90 2.94 -1.81
N PRO A 257 -18.10 2.63 -1.30
CA PRO A 257 -18.44 2.86 0.11
C PRO A 257 -17.49 2.10 1.05
N ARG A 258 -17.09 2.76 2.16
CA ARG A 258 -16.31 2.13 3.23
C ARG A 258 -17.26 1.71 4.34
N ILE A 259 -17.26 0.41 4.63
CA ILE A 259 -18.04 -0.17 5.73
C ILE A 259 -17.04 -0.66 6.77
N TYR A 260 -17.13 -0.10 7.98
CA TYR A 260 -16.23 -0.45 9.08
C TYR A 260 -16.92 -1.47 9.98
N HIS A 261 -16.26 -2.62 10.16
CA HIS A 261 -16.68 -3.65 11.11
C HIS A 261 -15.82 -3.51 12.37
N LYS A 262 -16.48 -3.49 13.55
CA LYS A 262 -15.81 -3.68 14.84
C LYS A 262 -15.78 -5.19 15.09
N ASN A 263 -14.59 -5.74 15.20
CA ASN A 263 -14.37 -7.11 15.67
C ASN A 263 -14.47 -7.15 17.18
#